data_0479d6f43920eba54961db51d59584aa
#
_entry.id   0479d6f43920eba54961db51d59584aa
#
_cell.length_a   1.000
_cell.length_b   1.000
_cell.length_c   1.000
_cell.angle_alpha   90.00
_cell.angle_beta   90.00
_cell.angle_gamma   90.00
#
_symmetry.space_group_name_H-M   'P 1'
#
loop_
_entity.id
_entity.type
_entity.pdbx_description
1 polymer ?
#
loop_
_entity_poly.entity_id
_entity_poly.type
_entity_poly.pdbx_seq_one_letter_code
_entity_poly.pdbx_strand_id
1 'polypeptide(L)'
;MSTLDEPMGKKRALLVAVRHVRGLPNFHTTGFADLSWAHLDAINLRDRLIASHGYEAKDVILMLDDQRHPEDLWPTRKNILREIYRLVSDAPEDSQFFLYYSGHGLQKECQDGEEADGKDEEIVAADGRPILDDLLQFHLISPLKRVKGSKLFVRTPDDERFVY
;
A
#
# COMPACT_ATOMS: atom_id res chain seq x y z
N MET A 1 -28.58 2.03 -32.55
CA MET A 1 -28.08 0.99 -31.63
C MET A 1 -26.95 1.61 -30.84
N SER A 2 -27.26 2.01 -29.62
CA SER A 2 -26.29 2.63 -28.72
C SER A 2 -25.37 1.52 -28.22
N THR A 3 -24.08 1.57 -28.56
CA THR A 3 -23.05 0.81 -27.89
C THR A 3 -23.02 1.32 -26.47
N LEU A 4 -23.53 0.51 -25.54
CA LEU A 4 -23.32 0.75 -24.12
C LEU A 4 -21.80 0.78 -23.93
N ASP A 5 -21.24 1.95 -23.60
CA ASP A 5 -19.86 2.05 -23.12
C ASP A 5 -19.70 1.06 -21.97
N GLU A 6 -19.07 -0.06 -22.21
CA GLU A 6 -18.62 -0.93 -21.15
C GLU A 6 -17.73 -0.08 -20.24
N PRO A 7 -17.95 -0.09 -18.93
CA PRO A 7 -17.14 0.72 -18.03
C PRO A 7 -15.69 0.30 -18.19
N MET A 8 -14.89 1.16 -18.83
CA MET A 8 -13.45 0.97 -18.91
C MET A 8 -12.90 0.78 -17.51
N GLY A 9 -11.96 -0.16 -17.37
CA GLY A 9 -11.31 -0.45 -16.10
C GLY A 9 -10.79 0.82 -15.44
N LYS A 10 -10.96 0.93 -14.13
CA LYS A 10 -10.51 2.09 -13.33
C LYS A 10 -9.04 1.95 -12.97
N LYS A 11 -8.36 3.08 -12.86
CA LYS A 11 -7.03 3.18 -12.27
C LYS A 11 -7.13 3.75 -10.86
N ARG A 12 -6.72 2.99 -9.85
CA ARG A 12 -6.72 3.43 -8.45
C ARG A 12 -5.33 3.23 -7.85
N ALA A 13 -4.89 4.15 -7.02
CA ALA A 13 -3.61 4.05 -6.32
C ALA A 13 -3.74 4.36 -4.83
N LEU A 14 -2.99 3.63 -4.02
CA LEU A 14 -2.77 3.89 -2.61
C LEU A 14 -1.28 4.04 -2.37
N LEU A 15 -0.87 5.21 -1.92
CA LEU A 15 0.52 5.56 -1.62
C LEU A 15 0.64 5.81 -0.13
N VAL A 16 1.40 4.98 0.55
CA VAL A 16 1.61 5.02 2.00
C VAL A 16 3.06 5.37 2.26
N ALA A 17 3.33 6.48 2.96
CA ALA A 17 4.67 6.85 3.38
C ALA A 17 4.70 7.10 4.89
N VAL A 18 5.55 6.34 5.57
CA VAL A 18 5.77 6.40 7.02
C VAL A 18 7.18 6.90 7.27
N ARG A 19 7.29 8.16 7.68
CA ARG A 19 8.55 8.80 8.03
C ARG A 19 8.98 8.50 9.45
N HIS A 20 8.02 8.55 10.40
CA HIS A 20 8.26 8.33 11.81
C HIS A 20 7.39 7.20 12.36
N VAL A 21 8.01 6.18 12.91
CA VAL A 21 7.29 5.15 13.66
C VAL A 21 7.16 5.60 15.12
N ARG A 22 5.94 5.85 15.57
CA ARG A 22 5.65 6.26 16.95
C ARG A 22 5.41 5.03 17.82
N GLY A 23 6.32 4.84 18.76
CA GLY A 23 6.12 4.13 20.01
C GLY A 23 5.41 2.79 20.00
N LEU A 24 6.16 1.70 19.81
CA LEU A 24 5.80 0.45 20.47
C LEU A 24 6.42 0.47 21.88
N PRO A 25 5.63 0.32 22.96
CA PRO A 25 6.14 0.35 24.33
C PRO A 25 7.21 -0.70 24.64
N ASN A 26 7.38 -1.70 23.80
CA ASN A 26 8.27 -2.85 23.97
C ASN A 26 9.44 -2.93 22.97
N PHE A 27 9.60 -1.94 22.08
CA PHE A 27 10.78 -1.85 21.23
C PHE A 27 11.85 -1.03 21.95
N HIS A 28 12.53 -1.67 22.91
CA HIS A 28 13.64 -1.08 23.66
C HIS A 28 14.95 -0.98 22.88
N THR A 29 14.96 -1.30 21.61
CA THR A 29 16.17 -1.24 20.84
C THR A 29 16.02 -0.26 19.71
N THR A 30 16.76 0.84 19.81
CA THR A 30 17.12 1.72 18.69
C THR A 30 15.93 2.04 17.80
N GLY A 31 15.23 3.12 18.15
CA GLY A 31 14.09 3.59 17.36
C GLY A 31 14.38 3.54 15.87
N PHE A 32 13.39 3.19 15.11
CA PHE A 32 13.46 3.29 13.66
C PHE A 32 13.97 4.68 13.27
N ALA A 33 14.97 4.72 12.39
CA ALA A 33 15.51 5.97 11.90
C ALA A 33 14.43 6.76 11.15
N ASP A 34 14.54 8.09 11.19
CA ASP A 34 13.68 8.96 10.39
C ASP A 34 13.98 8.74 8.89
N LEU A 35 12.96 8.40 8.11
CA LEU A 35 13.04 8.22 6.66
C LEU A 35 12.70 9.53 5.96
N SER A 36 13.64 10.47 5.97
CA SER A 36 13.46 11.87 5.53
C SER A 36 12.87 12.02 4.12
N TRP A 37 13.12 11.07 3.21
CA TRP A 37 12.69 11.12 1.81
C TRP A 37 11.36 10.42 1.54
N ALA A 38 10.84 9.61 2.47
CA ALA A 38 9.64 8.79 2.24
C ALA A 38 8.44 9.62 1.75
N HIS A 39 8.17 10.76 2.37
CA HIS A 39 7.07 11.64 1.97
C HIS A 39 7.28 12.24 0.60
N LEU A 40 8.50 12.72 0.32
CA LEU A 40 8.81 13.35 -0.98
C LEU A 40 8.67 12.34 -2.12
N ASP A 41 9.15 11.12 -1.92
CA ASP A 41 9.06 10.05 -2.93
C ASP A 41 7.59 9.70 -3.23
N ALA A 42 6.76 9.57 -2.20
CA ALA A 42 5.34 9.29 -2.36
C ALA A 42 4.59 10.44 -3.07
N ILE A 43 4.91 11.69 -2.73
CA ILE A 43 4.33 12.88 -3.38
C ILE A 43 4.74 12.91 -4.86
N ASN A 44 6.01 12.76 -5.17
CA ASN A 44 6.51 12.75 -6.54
C ASN A 44 5.89 11.61 -7.37
N LEU A 45 5.72 10.44 -6.75
CA LEU A 45 5.09 9.30 -7.42
C LEU A 45 3.61 9.57 -7.70
N ARG A 46 2.85 10.13 -6.73
CA ARG A 46 1.46 10.56 -6.94
C ARG A 46 1.35 11.50 -8.14
N ASP A 47 2.17 12.54 -8.17
CA ASP A 47 2.14 13.54 -9.21
C ASP A 47 2.47 12.93 -10.59
N ARG A 48 3.39 11.99 -10.65
CA ARG A 48 3.72 11.25 -11.87
C ARG A 48 2.59 10.33 -12.32
N LEU A 49 1.93 9.61 -11.41
CA LEU A 49 0.79 8.76 -11.75
C LEU A 49 -0.35 9.59 -12.38
N ILE A 50 -0.63 10.76 -11.82
CA ILE A 50 -1.67 11.68 -12.34
C ILE A 50 -1.24 12.29 -13.67
N ALA A 51 -0.02 12.85 -13.74
CA ALA A 51 0.41 13.61 -14.92
C ALA A 51 0.71 12.74 -16.15
N SER A 52 1.21 11.51 -15.95
CA SER A 52 1.80 10.72 -17.04
C SER A 52 1.21 9.33 -17.21
N HIS A 53 0.49 8.79 -16.22
CA HIS A 53 -0.01 7.42 -16.25
C HIS A 53 -1.54 7.31 -16.27
N GLY A 54 -2.25 8.43 -16.38
CA GLY A 54 -3.70 8.48 -16.56
C GLY A 54 -4.49 8.09 -15.32
N TYR A 55 -3.93 8.28 -14.11
CA TYR A 55 -4.68 8.20 -12.87
C TYR A 55 -5.41 9.52 -12.61
N GLU A 56 -6.66 9.46 -12.20
CA GLU A 56 -7.40 10.65 -11.76
C GLU A 56 -7.02 10.98 -10.31
N ALA A 57 -6.86 12.27 -9.99
CA ALA A 57 -6.45 12.72 -8.67
C ALA A 57 -7.34 12.20 -7.53
N LYS A 58 -8.66 12.06 -7.78
CA LYS A 58 -9.62 11.51 -6.81
C LYS A 58 -9.43 10.02 -6.52
N ASP A 59 -8.79 9.29 -7.44
CA ASP A 59 -8.54 7.84 -7.36
C ASP A 59 -7.11 7.51 -6.89
N VAL A 60 -6.33 8.54 -6.51
CA VAL A 60 -4.99 8.40 -5.93
C VAL A 60 -5.02 8.86 -4.48
N ILE A 61 -5.00 7.91 -3.56
CA ILE A 61 -4.96 8.18 -2.12
C ILE A 61 -3.52 8.25 -1.65
N LEU A 62 -3.17 9.32 -0.95
CA LEU A 62 -1.87 9.54 -0.34
C LEU A 62 -2.02 9.54 1.19
N MET A 63 -1.26 8.70 1.87
CA MET A 63 -1.22 8.60 3.33
C MET A 63 0.16 9.01 3.83
N LEU A 64 0.22 10.05 4.65
CA LEU A 64 1.46 10.58 5.22
C LEU A 64 1.30 10.76 6.74
N ASP A 65 2.35 10.49 7.50
CA ASP A 65 2.43 10.80 8.95
C ASP A 65 2.86 12.26 9.20
N ASP A 66 2.23 13.22 8.52
CA ASP A 66 2.43 14.67 8.67
C ASP A 66 1.23 15.28 9.41
N GLN A 67 1.50 16.15 10.38
CA GLN A 67 0.46 16.81 11.20
C GLN A 67 -0.54 17.64 10.39
N ARG A 68 -0.16 18.09 9.19
CA ARG A 68 -1.03 18.83 8.27
C ARG A 68 -1.88 17.92 7.39
N HIS A 69 -1.64 16.61 7.45
CA HIS A 69 -2.39 15.62 6.69
C HIS A 69 -3.67 15.23 7.45
N PRO A 70 -4.79 14.95 6.76
CA PRO A 70 -6.02 14.53 7.42
C PRO A 70 -5.79 13.31 8.33
N GLU A 71 -6.36 13.34 9.53
CA GLU A 71 -6.15 12.29 10.54
C GLU A 71 -6.63 10.91 10.06
N ASP A 72 -7.70 10.87 9.29
CA ASP A 72 -8.26 9.64 8.71
C ASP A 72 -7.36 9.06 7.60
N LEU A 73 -6.45 9.85 7.04
CA LEU A 73 -5.40 9.41 6.11
C LEU A 73 -4.02 9.26 6.76
N TRP A 74 -3.94 9.33 8.09
CA TRP A 74 -2.71 8.97 8.78
C TRP A 74 -2.43 7.47 8.61
N PRO A 75 -1.18 7.07 8.28
CA PRO A 75 -0.83 5.70 7.97
C PRO A 75 -0.71 4.82 9.23
N THR A 76 -1.77 4.80 10.05
CA THR A 76 -1.94 3.81 11.12
C THR A 76 -2.32 2.46 10.52
N ARG A 77 -2.01 1.36 11.21
CA ARG A 77 -2.41 0.01 10.75
C ARG A 77 -3.88 -0.06 10.36
N LYS A 78 -4.77 0.48 11.18
CA LYS A 78 -6.21 0.49 10.92
C LYS A 78 -6.57 1.24 9.64
N ASN A 79 -5.99 2.42 9.44
CA ASN A 79 -6.29 3.26 8.27
C ASN A 79 -5.71 2.65 6.99
N ILE A 80 -4.48 2.11 7.05
CA ILE A 80 -3.86 1.42 5.90
C ILE A 80 -4.74 0.25 5.44
N LEU A 81 -5.14 -0.64 6.35
CA LEU A 81 -6.00 -1.78 6.00
C LEU A 81 -7.37 -1.35 5.45
N ARG A 82 -7.95 -0.27 5.97
CA ARG A 82 -9.19 0.31 5.43
C ARG A 82 -9.00 0.80 3.99
N GLU A 83 -7.92 1.54 3.72
CA GLU A 83 -7.68 2.06 2.37
C GLU A 83 -7.26 0.97 1.38
N ILE A 84 -6.57 -0.08 1.82
CA ILE A 84 -6.31 -1.29 1.03
C ILE A 84 -7.63 -1.95 0.62
N TYR A 85 -8.56 -2.13 1.55
CA TYR A 85 -9.89 -2.66 1.23
C TYR A 85 -10.61 -1.78 0.20
N ARG A 86 -10.59 -0.46 0.38
CA ARG A 86 -11.23 0.49 -0.56
C ARG A 86 -10.57 0.49 -1.94
N LEU A 87 -9.26 0.30 -1.99
CA LEU A 87 -8.50 0.26 -3.24
C LEU A 87 -9.08 -0.76 -4.21
N VAL A 88 -9.40 -1.95 -3.73
CA VAL A 88 -9.82 -3.10 -4.54
C VAL A 88 -11.33 -3.37 -4.51
N SER A 89 -12.09 -2.67 -3.65
CA SER A 89 -13.54 -2.84 -3.54
C SER A 89 -14.26 -2.37 -4.80
N ASP A 90 -15.30 -3.10 -5.21
CA ASP A 90 -16.17 -2.75 -6.34
C ASP A 90 -15.39 -2.40 -7.60
N ALA A 91 -14.34 -3.15 -7.86
CA ALA A 91 -13.48 -2.96 -9.01
C ALA A 91 -14.14 -3.49 -10.29
N PRO A 92 -14.30 -2.66 -11.34
CA PRO A 92 -14.68 -3.15 -12.66
C PRO A 92 -13.59 -4.06 -13.25
N GLU A 93 -13.99 -4.88 -14.23
CA GLU A 93 -13.02 -5.62 -15.05
C GLU A 93 -11.98 -4.68 -15.69
N ASP A 94 -10.81 -5.20 -16.04
CA ASP A 94 -9.69 -4.47 -16.65
C ASP A 94 -9.16 -3.27 -15.83
N SER A 95 -9.43 -3.25 -14.52
CA SER A 95 -8.92 -2.21 -13.62
C SER A 95 -7.44 -2.38 -13.30
N GLN A 96 -6.77 -1.25 -13.03
CA GLN A 96 -5.35 -1.20 -12.65
C GLN A 96 -5.22 -0.62 -11.25
N PHE A 97 -4.50 -1.32 -10.40
CA PHE A 97 -4.27 -0.94 -9.01
C PHE A 97 -2.77 -0.72 -8.78
N PHE A 98 -2.46 0.29 -8.01
CA PHE A 98 -1.09 0.58 -7.61
C PHE A 98 -1.03 0.75 -6.09
N LEU A 99 -0.24 -0.09 -5.42
CA LEU A 99 0.10 0.06 -4.02
C LEU A 99 1.57 0.42 -3.88
N TYR A 100 1.84 1.52 -3.20
CA TYR A 100 3.19 1.93 -2.83
C TYR A 100 3.29 2.06 -1.32
N TYR A 101 4.32 1.48 -0.76
CA TYR A 101 4.67 1.67 0.64
C TYR A 101 6.13 2.13 0.74
N SER A 102 6.38 3.20 1.48
CA SER A 102 7.71 3.70 1.86
C SER A 102 7.74 3.88 3.37
N GLY A 103 8.44 3.00 4.05
CA GLY A 103 8.52 2.93 5.50
C GLY A 103 9.45 1.81 5.92
N HIS A 104 9.50 1.53 7.22
CA HIS A 104 10.29 0.40 7.74
C HIS A 104 9.58 -0.93 7.52
N GLY A 105 10.37 -1.94 7.15
CA GLY A 105 9.99 -3.35 7.16
C GLY A 105 10.61 -4.09 8.34
N LEU A 106 10.02 -5.19 8.71
CA LEU A 106 10.55 -6.15 9.69
C LEU A 106 10.53 -7.54 9.06
N GLN A 107 11.50 -8.35 9.44
CA GLN A 107 11.49 -9.78 9.16
C GLN A 107 11.32 -10.53 10.47
N LYS A 108 10.41 -11.49 10.49
CA LYS A 108 10.14 -12.36 11.63
C LYS A 108 10.32 -13.81 11.21
N GLU A 109 10.83 -14.64 12.10
CA GLU A 109 10.90 -16.08 11.84
C GLU A 109 9.50 -16.66 11.65
N CYS A 110 9.27 -17.29 10.51
CA CYS A 110 8.03 -17.99 10.20
C CYS A 110 7.89 -19.21 11.11
N GLN A 111 6.75 -19.33 11.82
CA GLN A 111 6.52 -20.43 12.75
C GLN A 111 5.85 -21.64 12.08
N ASP A 112 5.29 -21.50 10.92
CA ASP A 112 4.54 -22.52 10.19
C ASP A 112 5.29 -23.14 9.01
N GLY A 113 6.45 -22.56 8.63
CA GLY A 113 7.32 -23.12 7.59
C GLY A 113 6.78 -23.00 6.16
N GLU A 114 5.83 -22.10 5.92
CA GLU A 114 5.26 -21.88 4.59
C GLU A 114 6.18 -21.07 3.67
N GLU A 115 7.06 -20.24 4.24
CA GLU A 115 8.01 -19.44 3.47
C GLU A 115 9.31 -20.21 3.16
N ALA A 116 9.82 -20.03 1.94
CA ALA A 116 11.00 -20.75 1.43
C ALA A 116 12.30 -20.41 2.18
N ASP A 117 12.39 -19.22 2.79
CA ASP A 117 13.50 -18.74 3.60
C ASP A 117 13.21 -18.78 5.12
N GLY A 118 12.00 -19.20 5.51
CA GLY A 118 11.56 -19.31 6.90
C GLY A 118 11.32 -17.96 7.58
N LYS A 119 11.04 -16.91 6.81
CA LYS A 119 10.80 -15.55 7.35
C LYS A 119 9.54 -14.93 6.78
N ASP A 120 8.73 -14.37 7.66
CA ASP A 120 7.60 -13.52 7.31
C ASP A 120 8.07 -12.06 7.19
N GLU A 121 7.62 -11.38 6.16
CA GLU A 121 7.87 -9.95 6.00
C GLU A 121 6.70 -9.14 6.55
N GLU A 122 7.01 -8.04 7.20
CA GLU A 122 6.04 -7.14 7.81
C GLU A 122 6.36 -5.70 7.42
N ILE A 123 5.36 -4.92 7.04
CA ILE A 123 5.48 -3.46 6.95
C ILE A 123 5.05 -2.82 8.27
N VAL A 124 5.69 -1.72 8.65
CA VAL A 124 5.46 -1.07 9.96
C VAL A 124 4.65 0.21 9.77
N ALA A 125 3.44 0.23 10.30
CA ALA A 125 2.60 1.43 10.28
C ALA A 125 3.14 2.55 11.20
N ALA A 126 2.69 3.78 11.02
CA ALA A 126 3.14 4.94 11.82
C ALA A 126 2.80 4.82 13.31
N ASP A 127 1.78 4.04 13.67
CA ASP A 127 1.44 3.69 15.06
C ASP A 127 2.30 2.53 15.62
N GLY A 128 3.33 2.11 14.89
CA GLY A 128 4.26 1.06 15.27
C GLY A 128 3.71 -0.35 15.16
N ARG A 129 2.50 -0.53 14.65
CA ARG A 129 1.89 -1.85 14.49
C ARG A 129 2.28 -2.47 13.16
N PRO A 130 2.77 -3.71 13.17
CA PRO A 130 3.12 -4.40 11.93
C PRO A 130 1.88 -4.84 11.15
N ILE A 131 2.04 -4.94 9.83
CA ILE A 131 1.09 -5.55 8.91
C ILE A 131 1.85 -6.65 8.17
N LEU A 132 1.45 -7.89 8.40
CA LEU A 132 2.00 -9.08 7.74
C LEU A 132 1.69 -9.05 6.24
N ASP A 133 2.58 -9.57 5.42
CA ASP A 133 2.36 -9.71 3.98
C ASP A 133 1.19 -10.66 3.66
N ASP A 134 0.97 -11.72 4.41
CA ASP A 134 -0.22 -12.58 4.33
C ASP A 134 -1.53 -11.78 4.42
N LEU A 135 -1.57 -10.78 5.30
CA LEU A 135 -2.72 -9.89 5.44
C LEU A 135 -2.89 -9.01 4.20
N LEU A 136 -1.77 -8.56 3.62
CA LEU A 136 -1.76 -7.82 2.36
C LEU A 136 -2.24 -8.71 1.21
N GLN A 137 -1.75 -9.95 1.12
CA GLN A 137 -2.22 -10.93 0.15
C GLN A 137 -3.71 -11.18 0.27
N PHE A 138 -4.20 -11.43 1.48
CA PHE A 138 -5.62 -11.69 1.71
C PHE A 138 -6.51 -10.50 1.31
N HIS A 139 -6.14 -9.28 1.68
CA HIS A 139 -6.94 -8.08 1.44
C HIS A 139 -6.79 -7.49 0.03
N LEU A 140 -5.66 -7.69 -0.64
CA LEU A 140 -5.38 -7.17 -1.97
C LEU A 140 -5.62 -8.20 -3.07
N ILE A 141 -4.98 -9.36 -2.97
CA ILE A 141 -4.89 -10.30 -4.07
C ILE A 141 -6.15 -11.17 -4.15
N SER A 142 -6.67 -11.63 -3.01
CA SER A 142 -7.84 -12.52 -3.00
C SER A 142 -9.09 -11.89 -3.63
N PRO A 143 -9.42 -10.61 -3.40
CA PRO A 143 -10.53 -9.95 -4.09
C PRO A 143 -10.28 -9.83 -5.60
N LEU A 144 -9.05 -9.53 -6.01
CA LEU A 144 -8.72 -9.29 -7.41
C LEU A 144 -8.71 -10.55 -8.27
N LYS A 145 -8.51 -11.74 -7.69
CA LYS A 145 -8.63 -13.02 -8.40
C LYS A 145 -9.99 -13.21 -9.10
N ARG A 146 -11.01 -12.48 -8.66
CA ARG A 146 -12.37 -12.53 -9.22
C ARG A 146 -12.66 -11.43 -10.22
N VAL A 147 -11.74 -10.49 -10.41
CA VAL A 147 -11.87 -9.35 -11.33
C VAL A 147 -11.06 -9.64 -12.58
N LYS A 148 -11.73 -9.99 -13.69
CA LYS A 148 -11.10 -10.32 -14.96
C LYS A 148 -10.27 -9.15 -15.48
N GLY A 149 -9.08 -9.44 -15.99
CA GLY A 149 -8.19 -8.46 -16.61
C GLY A 149 -7.58 -7.44 -15.64
N SER A 150 -7.82 -7.57 -14.33
CA SER A 150 -7.22 -6.67 -13.33
C SER A 150 -5.70 -6.83 -13.26
N LYS A 151 -5.01 -5.73 -12.98
CA LYS A 151 -3.55 -5.68 -12.78
C LYS A 151 -3.25 -4.96 -11.46
N LEU A 152 -2.42 -5.57 -10.63
CA LEU A 152 -1.95 -4.98 -9.39
C LEU A 152 -0.43 -4.79 -9.47
N PHE A 153 0.02 -3.57 -9.21
CA PHE A 153 1.43 -3.23 -9.06
C PHE A 153 1.69 -2.90 -7.60
N VAL A 154 2.62 -3.61 -6.98
CA VAL A 154 3.06 -3.33 -5.61
C VAL A 154 4.52 -2.89 -5.64
N ARG A 155 4.85 -1.82 -4.94
CA ARG A 155 6.22 -1.32 -4.83
C ARG A 155 6.54 -0.93 -3.39
N THR A 156 7.62 -1.51 -2.87
CA THR A 156 8.26 -1.12 -1.62
C THR A 156 9.70 -0.66 -1.92
N PRO A 157 10.36 0.13 -1.04
CA PRO A 157 11.73 0.60 -1.29
C PRO A 157 12.75 -0.51 -1.46
N ASP A 158 12.55 -1.63 -0.79
CA ASP A 158 13.48 -2.75 -0.74
C ASP A 158 13.21 -3.82 -1.81
N ASP A 159 12.14 -3.67 -2.60
CA ASP A 159 11.75 -4.68 -3.57
C ASP A 159 11.37 -4.10 -4.94
N GLU A 160 12.16 -4.44 -5.96
CA GLU A 160 11.87 -4.09 -7.36
C GLU A 160 10.84 -5.03 -8.01
N ARG A 161 10.25 -5.96 -7.27
CA ARG A 161 9.48 -7.07 -7.80
C ARG A 161 8.17 -7.31 -7.06
N PHE A 162 7.08 -6.77 -7.55
CA PHE A 162 5.78 -7.46 -7.49
C PHE A 162 4.89 -6.94 -8.64
N VAL A 163 4.71 -7.78 -9.64
CA VAL A 163 3.66 -7.65 -10.65
C VAL A 163 2.78 -8.90 -10.51
N TYR A 164 1.56 -8.71 -10.10
CA TYR A 164 0.54 -9.75 -10.05
C TYR A 164 -0.57 -9.50 -11.06
#